data_3240f91da20bf392d214e79df92e8bdd
#
_entry.id   3240f91da20bf392d214e79df92e8bdd
#
_cell.length_a   1.000
_cell.length_b   1.000
_cell.length_c   1.000
_cell.angle_alpha   90.00
_cell.angle_beta   90.00
_cell.angle_gamma   90.00
#
_symmetry.space_group_name_H-M   'P 1'
#
loop_
_entity.id
_entity.type
_entity.pdbx_description
1 polymer ?
#
loop_
_entity_poly.entity_id
_entity_poly.type
_entity_poly.pdbx_seq_one_letter_code
_entity_poly.pdbx_strand_id
1 'polypeptide(L)'
;LPESDDALLITLDRESRTPLAVQLADALRAAAAAGQLRAGDRLPSTRTLASHLKVSRTVTAAAYDQLLAEGWIVGKHGSGTYVTTAPPGSSPVPADRSRADAPEQDVVSLELGRPWVGGLDRAAWRRAWRSAADSDPLVRHHPAGLPEYREAVAEHLLRHRGLTIRGGLATEAVLATGGTSAAVAELAVSVFRPGDTVAVEEPGYQRAVEALRAAGVQVLPAPLDRDGILVDQIPSGIRAVYCSPAHQYPLGSRLPAARRVALVERARREGWLIIEDDYDGELRYDVAPLPLLAALAPDVVVHLGTTSKILTPTLGAGWLVAPPEVAGTLLAYRERTGTGPAPAGQRVLVELARNGDLGRHLRRLRRELSERRVLVVETLRSAGIPVLGDDAGSHVVVLLPSVEKERAAVRQATRLGVRMDGLERHHTGPSRWHGVAVGYTACSRDQLISVLPPLIDLLTT
;
A
#
# COMPACT_ATOMS: atom_id res chain seq x y z
N LEU A 1 20.22 53.02 32.84
CA LEU A 1 19.18 51.98 32.69
C LEU A 1 17.93 52.61 32.09
N PRO A 2 17.50 52.26 30.92
CA PRO A 2 16.14 52.52 30.49
C PRO A 2 15.29 51.27 30.79
N GLU A 3 14.32 51.37 31.65
CA GLU A 3 13.12 50.54 31.67
C GLU A 3 12.34 50.86 30.38
N SER A 4 12.62 50.15 29.32
CA SER A 4 11.77 50.16 28.13
C SER A 4 10.63 49.18 28.37
N ASP A 5 9.48 49.74 28.60
CA ASP A 5 8.15 49.13 28.66
C ASP A 5 7.71 48.70 27.22
N ASP A 6 8.56 47.98 26.53
CA ASP A 6 8.23 47.34 25.26
C ASP A 6 7.58 46.02 25.60
N ALA A 7 6.28 46.09 25.92
CA ALA A 7 5.45 44.93 26.18
C ALA A 7 5.45 44.04 24.95
N LEU A 8 6.07 42.86 25.05
CA LEU A 8 5.92 41.75 24.08
C LEU A 8 4.42 41.58 23.81
N LEU A 9 3.95 41.97 22.62
CA LEU A 9 2.56 41.84 22.20
C LEU A 9 2.28 40.37 21.89
N ILE A 10 2.17 39.53 22.94
CA ILE A 10 1.81 38.13 22.80
C ILE A 10 0.29 38.01 23.00
N THR A 11 -0.40 37.52 22.01
CA THR A 11 -1.82 37.16 22.09
C THR A 11 -1.98 35.66 22.15
N LEU A 12 -2.73 35.18 23.15
CA LEU A 12 -3.03 33.75 23.32
C LEU A 12 -4.51 33.52 23.02
N ASP A 13 -4.78 32.55 22.17
CA ASP A 13 -6.13 32.14 21.80
C ASP A 13 -6.63 31.04 22.80
N ARG A 14 -7.62 31.39 23.61
CA ARG A 14 -8.22 30.50 24.61
C ARG A 14 -9.24 29.54 24.02
N GLU A 15 -9.73 29.79 22.82
CA GLU A 15 -10.68 28.96 22.08
C GLU A 15 -9.95 27.88 21.24
N SER A 16 -8.64 28.04 21.05
CA SER A 16 -7.81 27.08 20.33
C SER A 16 -7.66 25.77 21.08
N ARG A 17 -7.58 24.66 20.33
CA ARG A 17 -7.24 23.34 20.87
C ARG A 17 -5.78 23.24 21.31
N THR A 18 -4.92 24.15 20.89
CA THR A 18 -3.51 24.19 21.27
C THR A 18 -3.36 24.67 22.72
N PRO A 19 -2.68 23.93 23.60
CA PRO A 19 -2.49 24.34 24.97
C PRO A 19 -1.82 25.70 25.09
N LEU A 20 -2.25 26.56 26.04
CA LEU A 20 -1.72 27.90 26.21
C LEU A 20 -0.20 27.94 26.46
N ALA A 21 0.37 26.92 27.11
CA ALA A 21 1.81 26.82 27.31
C ALA A 21 2.57 26.67 26.00
N VAL A 22 2.04 25.86 25.07
CA VAL A 22 2.61 25.66 23.73
C VAL A 22 2.49 26.95 22.91
N GLN A 23 1.31 27.59 22.92
CA GLN A 23 1.10 28.87 22.24
C GLN A 23 2.09 29.94 22.73
N LEU A 24 2.33 30.00 24.04
CA LEU A 24 3.28 30.93 24.63
C LEU A 24 4.72 30.64 24.20
N ALA A 25 5.12 29.37 24.21
CA ALA A 25 6.44 28.96 23.74
C ALA A 25 6.65 29.30 22.27
N ASP A 26 5.64 29.06 21.41
CA ASP A 26 5.65 29.38 19.99
C ASP A 26 5.73 30.90 19.76
N ALA A 27 4.97 31.68 20.50
CA ALA A 27 4.98 33.13 20.40
C ALA A 27 6.36 33.73 20.79
N LEU A 28 6.99 33.21 21.83
CA LEU A 28 8.34 33.65 22.25
C LEU A 28 9.39 33.24 21.19
N ARG A 29 9.30 32.05 20.61
CA ARG A 29 10.15 31.65 19.47
C ARG A 29 9.94 32.56 18.23
N ALA A 30 8.70 32.86 17.90
CA ALA A 30 8.39 33.77 16.80
C ALA A 30 8.93 35.17 17.02
N ALA A 31 8.83 35.70 18.26
CA ALA A 31 9.37 37.02 18.63
C ALA A 31 10.92 37.02 18.51
N ALA A 32 11.58 35.93 18.87
CA ALA A 32 13.04 35.79 18.68
C ALA A 32 13.40 35.70 17.18
N ALA A 33 12.65 34.91 16.39
CA ALA A 33 12.86 34.82 14.94
C ALA A 33 12.65 36.15 14.21
N ALA A 34 11.68 36.96 14.68
CA ALA A 34 11.41 38.32 14.16
C ALA A 34 12.40 39.38 14.66
N GLY A 35 13.38 39.00 15.51
CA GLY A 35 14.36 39.91 16.06
C GLY A 35 13.84 40.87 17.17
N GLN A 36 12.62 40.63 17.66
CA GLN A 36 12.02 41.37 18.79
C GLN A 36 12.67 40.93 20.13
N LEU A 37 13.13 39.67 20.20
CA LEU A 37 13.95 39.14 21.28
C LEU A 37 15.32 38.76 20.72
N ARG A 38 16.38 39.31 21.30
CA ARG A 38 17.77 39.04 20.85
C ARG A 38 18.49 38.14 21.83
N ALA A 39 19.52 37.46 21.35
CA ALA A 39 20.43 36.70 22.23
C ALA A 39 20.97 37.61 23.32
N GLY A 40 20.87 37.20 24.57
CA GLY A 40 21.23 37.96 25.73
C GLY A 40 20.12 38.80 26.37
N ASP A 41 18.97 38.93 25.72
CA ASP A 41 17.81 39.65 26.30
C ASP A 41 17.28 38.86 27.51
N ARG A 42 16.91 39.59 28.55
CA ARG A 42 16.34 39.05 29.75
C ARG A 42 14.83 38.93 29.60
N LEU A 43 14.30 37.74 29.77
CA LEU A 43 12.86 37.50 29.81
C LEU A 43 12.27 37.89 31.18
N PRO A 44 10.99 38.33 31.21
CA PRO A 44 10.26 38.55 32.46
C PRO A 44 10.26 37.29 33.32
N SER A 45 10.10 37.44 34.64
CA SER A 45 9.91 36.26 35.48
C SER A 45 8.61 35.54 35.09
N THR A 46 8.52 34.23 35.35
CA THR A 46 7.29 33.46 35.07
C THR A 46 6.08 34.05 35.77
N ARG A 47 6.29 34.68 36.94
CA ARG A 47 5.21 35.37 37.71
C ARG A 47 4.80 36.67 37.01
N THR A 48 5.75 37.46 36.54
CA THR A 48 5.49 38.73 35.87
C THR A 48 4.79 38.49 34.55
N LEU A 49 5.27 37.54 33.76
CA LEU A 49 4.69 37.20 32.46
C LEU A 49 3.28 36.60 32.59
N ALA A 50 3.05 35.76 33.61
CA ALA A 50 1.73 35.21 33.92
C ALA A 50 0.69 36.32 34.24
N SER A 51 1.12 37.31 35.00
CA SER A 51 0.28 38.48 35.33
C SER A 51 -0.07 39.31 34.12
N HIS A 52 0.92 39.61 33.24
CA HIS A 52 0.72 40.39 32.01
C HIS A 52 -0.25 39.70 31.05
N LEU A 53 -0.08 38.39 30.83
CA LEU A 53 -0.90 37.59 29.91
C LEU A 53 -2.19 37.08 30.49
N LYS A 54 -2.46 37.39 31.78
CA LYS A 54 -3.65 36.92 32.53
C LYS A 54 -3.83 35.40 32.47
N VAL A 55 -2.73 34.64 32.56
CA VAL A 55 -2.70 33.17 32.62
C VAL A 55 -2.17 32.67 33.95
N SER A 56 -2.31 31.37 34.22
CA SER A 56 -1.73 30.79 35.43
C SER A 56 -0.19 30.76 35.35
N ARG A 57 0.46 30.84 36.51
CA ARG A 57 1.94 30.69 36.58
C ARG A 57 2.40 29.33 36.04
N THR A 58 1.57 28.31 36.15
CA THR A 58 1.87 26.98 35.61
C THR A 58 2.02 27.00 34.10
N VAL A 59 1.21 27.76 33.37
CA VAL A 59 1.30 27.94 31.90
C VAL A 59 2.64 28.57 31.53
N THR A 60 3.02 29.66 32.19
CA THR A 60 4.29 30.34 31.86
C THR A 60 5.51 29.53 32.29
N ALA A 61 5.42 28.79 33.41
CA ALA A 61 6.48 27.88 33.85
C ALA A 61 6.67 26.74 32.81
N ALA A 62 5.58 26.10 32.38
CA ALA A 62 5.63 25.03 31.39
C ALA A 62 6.21 25.51 30.03
N ALA A 63 5.83 26.73 29.59
CA ALA A 63 6.40 27.32 28.37
C ALA A 63 7.92 27.57 28.53
N TYR A 64 8.36 28.08 29.69
CA TYR A 64 9.77 28.30 29.95
C TYR A 64 10.55 27.00 30.10
N ASP A 65 9.99 25.99 30.74
CA ASP A 65 10.60 24.65 30.87
C ASP A 65 10.81 24.03 29.49
N GLN A 66 9.83 24.17 28.60
CA GLN A 66 9.95 23.74 27.21
C GLN A 66 11.08 24.48 26.49
N LEU A 67 11.09 25.79 26.55
CA LEU A 67 12.13 26.61 25.90
C LEU A 67 13.53 26.39 26.48
N LEU A 68 13.64 26.10 27.80
CA LEU A 68 14.88 25.69 28.46
C LEU A 68 15.35 24.32 27.95
N ALA A 69 14.45 23.35 27.85
CA ALA A 69 14.76 22.02 27.35
C ALA A 69 15.20 22.04 25.88
N GLU A 70 14.61 22.92 25.09
CA GLU A 70 14.97 23.16 23.70
C GLU A 70 16.25 24.02 23.53
N GLY A 71 16.75 24.65 24.60
CA GLY A 71 17.95 25.48 24.59
C GLY A 71 17.74 26.91 24.05
N TRP A 72 16.50 27.35 23.82
CA TRP A 72 16.22 28.74 23.36
C TRP A 72 16.45 29.78 24.44
N ILE A 73 16.32 29.39 25.69
CA ILE A 73 16.57 30.23 26.85
C ILE A 73 17.50 29.53 27.84
N VAL A 74 18.14 30.28 28.71
CA VAL A 74 18.99 29.77 29.76
C VAL A 74 18.72 30.50 31.08
N GLY A 75 18.60 29.74 32.15
CA GLY A 75 18.51 30.29 33.49
C GLY A 75 19.90 30.59 34.06
N LYS A 76 20.16 31.83 34.50
CA LYS A 76 21.36 32.19 35.24
C LYS A 76 21.01 32.35 36.71
N HIS A 77 21.67 31.55 37.58
CA HIS A 77 21.40 31.53 39.01
C HIS A 77 21.45 32.94 39.63
N GLY A 78 20.37 33.36 40.28
CA GLY A 78 20.25 34.71 40.89
C GLY A 78 20.01 35.88 39.92
N SER A 79 20.12 35.73 38.63
CA SER A 79 20.04 36.85 37.67
C SER A 79 18.85 36.78 36.67
N GLY A 80 18.21 35.63 36.52
CA GLY A 80 17.00 35.49 35.68
C GLY A 80 17.14 34.53 34.50
N THR A 81 16.19 34.59 33.56
CA THR A 81 16.16 33.78 32.35
C THR A 81 16.48 34.66 31.14
N TYR A 82 17.33 34.15 30.25
CA TYR A 82 17.88 34.90 29.11
C TYR A 82 17.68 34.11 27.80
N VAL A 83 17.48 34.83 26.72
CA VAL A 83 17.44 34.25 25.36
C VAL A 83 18.85 33.86 24.93
N THR A 84 19.05 32.65 24.40
CA THR A 84 20.37 32.15 23.94
C THR A 84 20.59 32.42 22.47
N THR A 85 19.57 32.17 21.64
CA THR A 85 19.62 32.31 20.18
C THR A 85 18.20 32.49 19.62
N ALA A 86 18.09 32.81 18.34
CA ALA A 86 16.83 32.86 17.60
C ALA A 86 16.76 31.70 16.59
N PRO A 87 15.59 31.09 16.37
CA PRO A 87 15.43 30.15 15.29
C PRO A 87 15.63 30.86 13.93
N PRO A 88 16.16 30.17 12.91
CA PRO A 88 16.19 30.73 11.57
C PRO A 88 14.76 31.06 11.15
N GLY A 89 14.55 32.24 10.55
CA GLY A 89 13.22 32.67 10.10
C GLY A 89 12.58 31.63 9.23
N SER A 90 11.45 31.06 9.69
CA SER A 90 10.70 30.09 8.92
C SER A 90 9.94 30.79 7.79
N SER A 91 10.33 30.52 6.54
CA SER A 91 9.42 30.76 5.43
C SER A 91 8.18 29.90 5.65
N PRO A 92 6.96 30.45 5.49
CA PRO A 92 5.75 29.64 5.62
C PRO A 92 5.82 28.50 4.60
N VAL A 93 5.84 27.27 5.07
CA VAL A 93 5.62 26.11 4.20
C VAL A 93 4.19 26.23 3.71
N PRO A 94 3.93 26.34 2.40
CA PRO A 94 2.57 26.33 1.90
C PRO A 94 1.93 25.03 2.37
N ALA A 95 0.88 25.14 3.17
CA ALA A 95 0.07 23.98 3.51
C ALA A 95 -0.60 23.53 2.21
N ASP A 96 -0.07 22.45 1.62
CA ASP A 96 -0.75 21.76 0.52
C ASP A 96 -2.06 21.17 1.07
N ARG A 97 -3.14 21.93 0.92
CA ARG A 97 -4.50 21.53 1.31
C ARG A 97 -5.16 20.63 0.25
N SER A 98 -4.41 20.13 -0.70
CA SER A 98 -4.92 19.25 -1.73
C SER A 98 -4.93 17.81 -1.24
N ARG A 99 -5.90 17.46 -0.47
CA ARG A 99 -6.57 16.14 -0.28
C ARG A 99 -7.25 16.08 1.09
N ALA A 100 -8.16 17.01 1.32
CA ALA A 100 -9.24 16.72 2.25
C ALA A 100 -10.08 15.63 1.57
N ASP A 101 -10.06 14.43 2.12
CA ASP A 101 -11.01 13.39 1.76
C ASP A 101 -12.41 13.96 1.98
N ALA A 102 -13.11 14.26 0.89
CA ALA A 102 -14.53 14.56 0.97
C ALA A 102 -15.22 13.33 1.58
N PRO A 103 -16.24 13.49 2.43
CA PRO A 103 -16.92 12.36 3.04
C PRO A 103 -17.46 11.43 1.95
N GLU A 104 -17.06 10.16 2.02
CA GLU A 104 -17.34 9.09 1.04
C GLU A 104 -18.81 8.65 0.98
N GLN A 105 -19.78 9.45 1.44
CA GLN A 105 -21.09 8.95 1.87
C GLN A 105 -22.05 8.54 0.76
N ASP A 106 -21.82 8.85 -0.51
CA ASP A 106 -22.75 8.46 -1.60
C ASP A 106 -22.06 7.98 -2.91
N VAL A 107 -20.79 7.63 -2.86
CA VAL A 107 -20.03 7.22 -4.05
C VAL A 107 -19.92 5.70 -4.13
N VAL A 108 -20.47 5.09 -5.20
CA VAL A 108 -20.27 3.66 -5.47
C VAL A 108 -18.91 3.44 -6.10
N SER A 109 -18.06 2.62 -5.45
CA SER A 109 -16.72 2.33 -5.96
C SER A 109 -16.72 1.05 -6.79
N LEU A 110 -16.40 1.20 -8.07
CA LEU A 110 -16.05 0.13 -9.01
C LEU A 110 -14.54 0.11 -9.29
N GLU A 111 -13.74 0.76 -8.43
CA GLU A 111 -12.29 0.80 -8.56
C GLU A 111 -11.64 -0.57 -8.36
N LEU A 112 -10.51 -0.77 -9.03
CA LEU A 112 -9.75 -2.01 -8.94
C LEU A 112 -9.13 -2.23 -7.56
N GLY A 113 -9.02 -3.49 -7.20
CA GLY A 113 -8.17 -3.91 -6.10
C GLY A 113 -8.70 -3.66 -4.69
N ARG A 114 -9.92 -3.18 -4.51
CA ARG A 114 -10.57 -3.08 -3.19
C ARG A 114 -11.18 -4.44 -2.81
N PRO A 115 -10.91 -4.99 -1.61
CA PRO A 115 -11.49 -6.27 -1.18
C PRO A 115 -12.95 -6.12 -0.71
N TRP A 116 -13.69 -7.21 -0.74
CA TRP A 116 -14.99 -7.29 -0.09
C TRP A 116 -14.86 -7.61 1.41
N VAL A 117 -14.78 -6.58 2.22
CA VAL A 117 -14.67 -6.72 3.69
C VAL A 117 -15.99 -7.07 4.38
N GLY A 118 -17.14 -6.86 3.71
CA GLY A 118 -18.46 -7.17 4.26
C GLY A 118 -18.69 -8.66 4.53
N GLY A 119 -17.94 -9.55 3.87
CA GLY A 119 -18.00 -10.99 4.06
C GLY A 119 -17.17 -11.55 5.21
N LEU A 120 -16.41 -10.72 5.91
CA LEU A 120 -15.62 -11.15 7.07
C LEU A 120 -16.54 -11.56 8.22
N ASP A 121 -16.28 -12.74 8.79
CA ASP A 121 -16.89 -13.14 10.06
C ASP A 121 -16.30 -12.31 11.19
N ARG A 122 -17.07 -11.34 11.67
CA ARG A 122 -16.64 -10.41 12.72
C ARG A 122 -16.32 -11.11 14.03
N ALA A 123 -16.95 -12.23 14.35
CA ALA A 123 -16.65 -12.98 15.56
C ALA A 123 -15.29 -13.69 15.45
N ALA A 124 -15.04 -14.37 14.32
CA ALA A 124 -13.75 -14.98 14.01
C ALA A 124 -12.64 -13.92 13.99
N TRP A 125 -12.87 -12.79 13.31
CA TRP A 125 -11.94 -11.66 13.24
C TRP A 125 -11.57 -11.13 14.63
N ARG A 126 -12.56 -10.87 15.48
CA ARG A 126 -12.32 -10.40 16.86
C ARG A 126 -11.58 -11.44 17.72
N ARG A 127 -11.86 -12.74 17.54
CA ARG A 127 -11.13 -13.79 18.25
C ARG A 127 -9.67 -13.79 17.85
N ALA A 128 -9.38 -13.75 16.54
CA ALA A 128 -8.03 -13.75 16.02
C ALA A 128 -7.22 -12.54 16.52
N TRP A 129 -7.81 -11.34 16.54
CA TRP A 129 -7.15 -10.16 17.06
C TRP A 129 -6.91 -10.24 18.58
N ARG A 130 -7.84 -10.77 19.35
CA ARG A 130 -7.64 -10.98 20.80
C ARG A 130 -6.51 -11.97 21.06
N SER A 131 -6.52 -13.11 20.38
CA SER A 131 -5.45 -14.10 20.51
C SER A 131 -4.07 -13.50 20.10
N ALA A 132 -4.03 -12.69 19.06
CA ALA A 132 -2.80 -12.00 18.67
C ALA A 132 -2.33 -10.99 19.72
N ALA A 133 -3.25 -10.32 20.42
CA ALA A 133 -2.96 -9.34 21.47
C ALA A 133 -2.52 -10.02 22.79
N ASP A 134 -3.00 -11.23 23.07
CA ASP A 134 -2.63 -12.02 24.25
C ASP A 134 -1.20 -12.58 24.18
N SER A 135 -0.55 -12.46 23.01
CA SER A 135 0.84 -12.94 22.83
C SER A 135 1.84 -11.91 23.41
N ASP A 136 2.90 -12.39 24.02
CA ASP A 136 3.97 -11.54 24.54
C ASP A 136 4.54 -10.58 23.52
N PRO A 137 4.86 -9.32 23.90
CA PRO A 137 5.57 -8.38 23.06
C PRO A 137 6.94 -8.92 22.64
N LEU A 138 7.26 -8.82 21.35
CA LEU A 138 8.56 -9.21 20.84
C LEU A 138 9.57 -8.10 21.07
N VAL A 139 10.73 -8.45 21.61
CA VAL A 139 11.85 -7.50 21.85
C VAL A 139 12.78 -7.34 20.65
N ARG A 140 12.62 -8.19 19.63
CA ARG A 140 13.39 -8.16 18.37
C ARG A 140 12.48 -8.49 17.19
N HIS A 141 12.82 -7.94 16.04
CA HIS A 141 12.20 -8.36 14.78
C HIS A 141 12.60 -9.79 14.42
N HIS A 142 11.69 -10.49 13.75
CA HIS A 142 11.99 -11.73 13.02
C HIS A 142 12.17 -11.35 11.54
N PRO A 143 13.39 -11.27 11.01
CA PRO A 143 13.60 -10.81 9.63
C PRO A 143 12.88 -11.66 8.59
N ALA A 144 12.77 -12.96 8.81
CA ALA A 144 12.03 -13.88 7.94
C ALA A 144 10.50 -13.87 8.18
N GLY A 145 10.04 -13.27 9.28
CA GLY A 145 8.68 -13.40 9.81
C GLY A 145 8.58 -14.51 10.87
N LEU A 146 7.42 -14.55 11.54
CA LEU A 146 7.16 -15.53 12.59
C LEU A 146 7.20 -16.96 12.05
N PRO A 147 7.84 -17.92 12.76
CA PRO A 147 7.92 -19.32 12.30
C PRO A 147 6.55 -19.92 12.00
N GLU A 148 5.60 -19.77 12.91
CA GLU A 148 4.24 -20.30 12.78
C GLU A 148 3.46 -19.69 11.61
N TYR A 149 3.77 -18.44 11.24
CA TYR A 149 3.20 -17.79 10.06
C TYR A 149 3.76 -18.40 8.78
N ARG A 150 5.08 -18.59 8.72
CA ARG A 150 5.76 -19.20 7.59
C ARG A 150 5.30 -20.63 7.34
N GLU A 151 5.08 -21.41 8.41
CA GLU A 151 4.50 -22.74 8.37
C GLU A 151 3.06 -22.73 7.81
N ALA A 152 2.21 -21.86 8.33
CA ALA A 152 0.83 -21.74 7.87
C ALA A 152 0.73 -21.34 6.39
N VAL A 153 1.60 -20.41 5.94
CA VAL A 153 1.69 -20.01 4.52
C VAL A 153 2.22 -21.16 3.67
N ALA A 154 3.29 -21.83 4.09
CA ALA A 154 3.86 -22.96 3.36
C ALA A 154 2.82 -24.10 3.17
N GLU A 155 2.06 -24.40 4.22
CA GLU A 155 0.97 -25.39 4.17
C GLU A 155 -0.15 -24.95 3.21
N HIS A 156 -0.53 -23.68 3.24
CA HIS A 156 -1.53 -23.13 2.32
C HIS A 156 -1.08 -23.24 0.85
N LEU A 157 0.16 -22.85 0.56
CA LEU A 157 0.72 -22.91 -0.78
C LEU A 157 0.87 -24.36 -1.29
N LEU A 158 1.27 -25.27 -0.42
CA LEU A 158 1.35 -26.69 -0.75
C LEU A 158 -0.04 -27.27 -1.09
N ARG A 159 -1.03 -27.02 -0.26
CA ARG A 159 -2.37 -27.62 -0.40
C ARG A 159 -3.18 -27.01 -1.56
N HIS A 160 -2.99 -25.74 -1.83
CA HIS A 160 -3.88 -25.01 -2.74
C HIS A 160 -3.21 -24.48 -3.99
N ARG A 161 -1.87 -24.38 -4.02
CA ARG A 161 -1.15 -23.73 -5.12
C ARG A 161 -0.05 -24.62 -5.75
N GLY A 162 0.01 -25.88 -5.36
CA GLY A 162 0.92 -26.86 -5.93
C GLY A 162 2.41 -26.61 -5.63
N LEU A 163 2.72 -25.73 -4.69
CA LEU A 163 4.10 -25.42 -4.33
C LEU A 163 4.68 -26.52 -3.44
N THR A 164 5.37 -27.47 -4.07
CA THR A 164 6.17 -28.48 -3.36
C THR A 164 7.59 -27.98 -3.22
N ILE A 165 8.00 -27.63 -2.01
CA ILE A 165 9.39 -27.27 -1.73
C ILE A 165 10.16 -28.54 -1.45
N ARG A 166 11.03 -28.93 -2.38
CA ARG A 166 11.85 -30.16 -2.25
C ARG A 166 12.85 -29.99 -1.09
N GLY A 167 12.96 -30.99 -0.23
CA GLY A 167 14.00 -31.08 0.78
C GLY A 167 13.60 -30.70 2.21
N GLY A 168 12.33 -30.65 2.57
CA GLY A 168 11.89 -30.43 3.97
C GLY A 168 12.03 -29.00 4.50
N LEU A 169 12.41 -28.06 3.67
CA LEU A 169 12.69 -26.65 4.00
C LEU A 169 11.62 -25.69 3.48
N ALA A 170 10.38 -26.18 3.33
CA ALA A 170 9.25 -25.37 2.86
C ALA A 170 9.15 -24.04 3.63
N THR A 171 9.33 -24.12 4.93
CA THR A 171 9.23 -22.98 5.84
C THR A 171 10.36 -21.98 5.66
N GLU A 172 11.59 -22.41 5.33
CA GLU A 172 12.74 -21.52 5.18
C GLU A 172 12.68 -20.68 3.90
N ALA A 173 12.06 -21.21 2.85
CA ALA A 173 11.89 -20.48 1.59
C ALA A 173 10.79 -19.41 1.66
N VAL A 174 9.87 -19.48 2.65
CA VAL A 174 8.79 -18.52 2.84
C VAL A 174 9.27 -17.38 3.72
N LEU A 175 9.21 -16.15 3.22
CA LEU A 175 9.48 -14.94 3.98
C LEU A 175 8.18 -14.14 4.13
N ALA A 176 7.89 -13.66 5.34
CA ALA A 176 6.77 -12.75 5.56
C ALA A 176 7.05 -11.38 4.96
N THR A 177 6.02 -10.72 4.44
CA THR A 177 6.07 -9.35 3.91
C THR A 177 4.85 -8.56 4.35
N GLY A 178 4.84 -7.25 4.10
CA GLY A 178 3.66 -6.39 4.28
C GLY A 178 2.62 -6.50 3.13
N GLY A 179 2.77 -7.45 2.22
CA GLY A 179 2.01 -7.63 0.99
C GLY A 179 2.86 -7.39 -0.26
N THR A 180 2.28 -7.60 -1.45
CA THR A 180 3.04 -7.58 -2.72
C THR A 180 3.73 -6.24 -2.98
N SER A 181 3.06 -5.11 -2.72
CA SER A 181 3.69 -3.78 -2.91
C SER A 181 4.92 -3.58 -2.01
N ALA A 182 4.84 -3.99 -0.73
CA ALA A 182 5.97 -3.91 0.19
C ALA A 182 7.10 -4.86 -0.24
N ALA A 183 6.75 -6.07 -0.68
CA ALA A 183 7.71 -7.05 -1.17
C ALA A 183 8.48 -6.54 -2.40
N VAL A 184 7.79 -5.91 -3.37
CA VAL A 184 8.45 -5.30 -4.54
C VAL A 184 9.39 -4.17 -4.13
N ALA A 185 8.96 -3.31 -3.20
CA ALA A 185 9.82 -2.21 -2.70
C ALA A 185 11.07 -2.74 -2.00
N GLU A 186 10.96 -3.79 -1.18
CA GLU A 186 12.11 -4.43 -0.56
C GLU A 186 13.03 -5.11 -1.58
N LEU A 187 12.49 -5.83 -2.56
CA LEU A 187 13.28 -6.42 -3.65
C LEU A 187 14.01 -5.34 -4.45
N ALA A 188 13.34 -4.24 -4.74
CA ALA A 188 13.91 -3.14 -5.51
C ALA A 188 15.18 -2.55 -4.87
N VAL A 189 15.21 -2.44 -3.53
CA VAL A 189 16.38 -1.86 -2.81
C VAL A 189 17.38 -2.89 -2.31
N SER A 190 17.02 -4.17 -2.25
CA SER A 190 17.89 -5.23 -1.70
C SER A 190 18.54 -6.10 -2.76
N VAL A 191 17.82 -6.43 -3.84
CA VAL A 191 18.23 -7.39 -4.87
C VAL A 191 18.73 -6.68 -6.12
N PHE A 192 18.10 -5.56 -6.49
CA PHE A 192 18.50 -4.78 -7.66
C PHE A 192 19.45 -3.65 -7.29
N ARG A 193 20.19 -3.16 -8.29
CA ARG A 193 21.09 -2.01 -8.20
C ARG A 193 20.54 -0.85 -9.02
N PRO A 194 20.86 0.41 -8.66
CA PRO A 194 20.59 1.53 -9.55
C PRO A 194 21.19 1.30 -10.94
N GLY A 195 20.35 1.47 -11.97
CA GLY A 195 20.71 1.18 -13.38
C GLY A 195 20.38 -0.22 -13.88
N ASP A 196 20.05 -1.19 -12.99
CA ASP A 196 19.49 -2.47 -13.42
C ASP A 196 18.16 -2.24 -14.14
N THR A 197 17.84 -3.12 -15.06
CA THR A 197 16.61 -3.03 -15.89
C THR A 197 15.65 -4.15 -15.52
N VAL A 198 14.38 -3.79 -15.26
CA VAL A 198 13.28 -4.73 -15.01
C VAL A 198 12.18 -4.50 -16.05
N ALA A 199 11.77 -5.56 -16.75
CA ALA A 199 10.60 -5.50 -17.60
C ALA A 199 9.33 -5.70 -16.79
N VAL A 200 8.30 -4.88 -17.03
CA VAL A 200 7.01 -4.93 -16.33
C VAL A 200 5.90 -5.05 -17.36
N GLU A 201 4.93 -5.93 -17.13
CA GLU A 201 3.71 -6.03 -17.97
C GLU A 201 3.11 -4.65 -18.25
N GLU A 202 2.70 -4.39 -19.50
CA GLU A 202 2.10 -3.12 -19.90
C GLU A 202 0.84 -3.32 -20.77
N PRO A 203 -0.35 -2.93 -20.27
CA PRO A 203 -0.60 -2.27 -18.98
C PRO A 203 -0.30 -3.17 -17.78
N GLY A 204 0.11 -2.57 -16.65
CA GLY A 204 0.56 -3.30 -15.47
C GLY A 204 0.37 -2.56 -14.15
N TYR A 205 0.94 -3.12 -13.09
CA TYR A 205 0.79 -2.63 -11.73
C TYR A 205 1.72 -1.44 -11.44
N GLN A 206 1.17 -0.22 -11.47
CA GLN A 206 1.96 1.02 -11.38
C GLN A 206 2.71 1.20 -10.05
N ARG A 207 2.21 0.64 -8.94
CA ARG A 207 2.96 0.71 -7.66
C ARG A 207 4.26 -0.10 -7.70
N ALA A 208 4.30 -1.19 -8.47
CA ALA A 208 5.55 -1.91 -8.70
C ALA A 208 6.52 -1.08 -9.55
N VAL A 209 6.01 -0.43 -10.60
CA VAL A 209 6.79 0.49 -11.45
C VAL A 209 7.40 1.61 -10.61
N GLU A 210 6.60 2.27 -9.78
CA GLU A 210 7.05 3.37 -8.92
C GLU A 210 8.06 2.91 -7.85
N ALA A 211 7.86 1.73 -7.25
CA ALA A 211 8.81 1.16 -6.29
C ALA A 211 10.17 0.86 -6.92
N LEU A 212 10.18 0.29 -8.13
CA LEU A 212 11.40 0.02 -8.90
C LEU A 212 12.13 1.32 -9.28
N ARG A 213 11.39 2.30 -9.81
CA ARG A 213 11.95 3.61 -10.17
C ARG A 213 12.52 4.36 -8.98
N ALA A 214 11.84 4.33 -7.83
CA ALA A 214 12.32 4.96 -6.59
C ALA A 214 13.64 4.37 -6.09
N ALA A 215 13.93 3.11 -6.43
CA ALA A 215 15.22 2.46 -6.16
C ALA A 215 16.28 2.69 -7.25
N GLY A 216 15.99 3.51 -8.26
CA GLY A 216 16.90 3.78 -9.39
C GLY A 216 16.94 2.67 -10.45
N VAL A 217 15.98 1.73 -10.42
CA VAL A 217 15.86 0.66 -11.42
C VAL A 217 15.16 1.20 -12.66
N GLN A 218 15.68 0.86 -13.84
CA GLN A 218 15.06 1.19 -15.10
C GLN A 218 13.90 0.24 -15.40
N VAL A 219 12.73 0.78 -15.73
CA VAL A 219 11.55 -0.02 -16.04
C VAL A 219 11.28 0.04 -17.53
N LEU A 220 11.23 -1.14 -18.17
CA LEU A 220 10.85 -1.31 -19.56
C LEU A 220 9.48 -1.98 -19.68
N PRO A 221 8.64 -1.58 -20.65
CA PRO A 221 7.36 -2.23 -20.88
C PRO A 221 7.55 -3.63 -21.49
N ALA A 222 6.84 -4.61 -20.95
CA ALA A 222 6.66 -5.93 -21.54
C ALA A 222 5.25 -6.00 -22.16
N PRO A 223 5.12 -6.06 -23.49
CA PRO A 223 3.83 -5.96 -24.14
C PRO A 223 2.97 -7.20 -23.92
N LEU A 224 1.66 -6.99 -23.92
CA LEU A 224 0.63 -7.98 -23.68
C LEU A 224 -0.28 -8.13 -24.90
N ASP A 225 -0.88 -9.32 -25.03
CA ASP A 225 -2.09 -9.55 -25.78
C ASP A 225 -3.22 -10.10 -24.86
N ARG A 226 -4.27 -10.66 -25.45
CA ARG A 226 -5.41 -11.21 -24.69
C ARG A 226 -5.05 -12.44 -23.85
N ASP A 227 -3.93 -13.09 -24.14
CA ASP A 227 -3.41 -14.27 -23.45
C ASP A 227 -2.24 -13.93 -22.49
N GLY A 228 -2.03 -12.63 -22.21
CA GLY A 228 -1.01 -12.15 -21.29
C GLY A 228 0.31 -11.79 -22.00
N ILE A 229 1.43 -11.88 -21.27
CA ILE A 229 2.73 -11.38 -21.70
C ILE A 229 3.22 -12.06 -22.99
N LEU A 230 3.69 -11.25 -23.94
CA LEU A 230 4.32 -11.69 -25.18
C LEU A 230 5.78 -12.01 -24.92
N VAL A 231 6.06 -13.26 -24.58
CA VAL A 231 7.38 -13.71 -24.10
C VAL A 231 8.51 -13.33 -25.07
N ASP A 232 8.30 -13.47 -26.37
CA ASP A 232 9.31 -13.16 -27.40
C ASP A 232 9.61 -11.66 -27.53
N GLN A 233 8.70 -10.80 -27.06
CA GLN A 233 8.84 -9.35 -27.10
C GLN A 233 9.39 -8.74 -25.78
N ILE A 234 9.69 -9.56 -24.78
CA ILE A 234 10.38 -9.08 -23.58
C ILE A 234 11.76 -8.59 -24.00
N PRO A 235 12.20 -7.38 -23.56
CA PRO A 235 13.54 -6.87 -23.89
C PRO A 235 14.64 -7.80 -23.38
N SER A 236 15.77 -7.86 -24.10
CA SER A 236 16.96 -8.57 -23.63
C SER A 236 17.81 -7.69 -22.70
N GLY A 237 18.70 -8.30 -21.92
CA GLY A 237 19.60 -7.59 -21.00
C GLY A 237 18.92 -7.11 -19.71
N ILE A 238 17.76 -7.64 -19.40
CA ILE A 238 17.05 -7.34 -18.15
C ILE A 238 17.56 -8.19 -16.97
N ARG A 239 17.32 -7.71 -15.75
CA ARG A 239 17.59 -8.46 -14.52
C ARG A 239 16.38 -9.25 -14.01
N ALA A 240 15.17 -8.79 -14.34
CA ALA A 240 13.94 -9.49 -14.01
C ALA A 240 12.79 -9.08 -14.92
N VAL A 241 11.74 -9.92 -14.95
CA VAL A 241 10.43 -9.56 -15.47
C VAL A 241 9.41 -9.62 -14.32
N TYR A 242 8.55 -8.60 -14.22
CA TYR A 242 7.42 -8.57 -13.29
C TYR A 242 6.13 -8.86 -14.05
N CYS A 243 5.41 -9.89 -13.65
CA CYS A 243 4.19 -10.34 -14.31
C CYS A 243 3.20 -10.96 -13.32
N SER A 244 1.92 -11.04 -13.73
CA SER A 244 0.81 -11.63 -12.95
C SER A 244 0.19 -12.81 -13.73
N PRO A 245 0.86 -13.99 -13.77
CA PRO A 245 0.51 -15.08 -14.69
C PRO A 245 -0.81 -15.78 -14.38
N ALA A 246 -1.29 -15.72 -13.13
CA ALA A 246 -2.56 -16.32 -12.73
C ALA A 246 -3.77 -15.50 -13.17
N HIS A 247 -3.65 -14.16 -13.07
CA HIS A 247 -4.67 -13.19 -13.42
C HIS A 247 -4.00 -11.84 -13.68
N GLN A 248 -3.75 -11.53 -14.93
CA GLN A 248 -3.00 -10.35 -15.36
C GLN A 248 -3.70 -9.06 -14.92
N TYR A 249 -2.96 -8.17 -14.30
CA TYR A 249 -3.47 -6.87 -13.87
C TYR A 249 -3.12 -5.77 -14.87
N PRO A 250 -4.09 -5.00 -15.42
CA PRO A 250 -5.51 -5.03 -15.10
C PRO A 250 -6.39 -5.81 -16.09
N LEU A 251 -5.86 -6.44 -17.16
CA LEU A 251 -6.67 -7.00 -18.25
C LEU A 251 -7.42 -8.30 -17.87
N GLY A 252 -7.00 -8.96 -16.78
CA GLY A 252 -7.66 -10.16 -16.29
C GLY A 252 -7.38 -11.42 -17.08
N SER A 253 -6.37 -11.45 -17.94
CA SER A 253 -6.01 -12.64 -18.70
C SER A 253 -5.22 -13.65 -17.86
N ARG A 254 -5.29 -14.92 -18.25
CA ARG A 254 -4.52 -16.02 -17.67
C ARG A 254 -3.41 -16.40 -18.65
N LEU A 255 -2.16 -16.45 -18.16
CA LEU A 255 -1.02 -16.89 -18.97
C LEU A 255 -1.13 -18.40 -19.29
N PRO A 256 -1.24 -18.81 -20.56
CA PRO A 256 -1.34 -20.20 -20.95
C PRO A 256 -0.10 -21.01 -20.63
N ALA A 257 -0.24 -22.33 -20.47
CA ALA A 257 0.85 -23.23 -20.11
C ALA A 257 2.07 -23.12 -21.03
N ALA A 258 1.86 -23.04 -22.34
CA ALA A 258 2.94 -22.89 -23.31
C ALA A 258 3.77 -21.61 -23.07
N ARG A 259 3.11 -20.48 -22.76
CA ARG A 259 3.81 -19.22 -22.45
C ARG A 259 4.49 -19.25 -21.07
N ARG A 260 3.92 -19.97 -20.10
CA ARG A 260 4.58 -20.19 -18.81
C ARG A 260 5.88 -20.94 -18.97
N VAL A 261 5.89 -22.01 -19.76
CA VAL A 261 7.11 -22.79 -20.09
C VAL A 261 8.11 -21.89 -20.83
N ALA A 262 7.69 -21.23 -21.90
CA ALA A 262 8.56 -20.34 -22.69
C ALA A 262 9.18 -19.22 -21.84
N LEU A 263 8.41 -18.63 -20.90
CA LEU A 263 8.88 -17.59 -20.00
C LEU A 263 9.97 -18.11 -19.07
N VAL A 264 9.77 -19.28 -18.48
CA VAL A 264 10.74 -19.93 -17.59
C VAL A 264 12.01 -20.33 -18.35
N GLU A 265 11.87 -20.95 -19.51
CA GLU A 265 13.01 -21.34 -20.34
C GLU A 265 13.84 -20.14 -20.78
N ARG A 266 13.17 -19.04 -21.13
CA ARG A 266 13.84 -17.81 -21.49
C ARG A 266 14.56 -17.19 -20.29
N ALA A 267 13.92 -17.15 -19.12
CA ALA A 267 14.53 -16.65 -17.88
C ALA A 267 15.82 -17.42 -17.52
N ARG A 268 15.77 -18.75 -17.59
CA ARG A 268 16.95 -19.60 -17.35
C ARG A 268 18.07 -19.38 -18.37
N ARG A 269 17.74 -19.25 -19.65
CA ARG A 269 18.71 -19.07 -20.72
C ARG A 269 19.39 -17.71 -20.64
N GLU A 270 18.66 -16.66 -20.28
CA GLU A 270 19.18 -15.29 -20.25
C GLU A 270 19.62 -14.86 -18.84
N GLY A 271 19.40 -15.68 -17.81
CA GLY A 271 19.88 -15.45 -16.45
C GLY A 271 19.16 -14.35 -15.68
N TRP A 272 17.85 -14.16 -15.91
CA TRP A 272 17.04 -13.18 -15.19
C TRP A 272 15.95 -13.83 -14.34
N LEU A 273 15.42 -13.09 -13.37
CA LEU A 273 14.38 -13.55 -12.44
C LEU A 273 12.98 -13.26 -13.02
N ILE A 274 12.03 -14.09 -12.61
CA ILE A 274 10.60 -13.81 -12.80
C ILE A 274 10.02 -13.41 -11.45
N ILE A 275 9.47 -12.21 -11.34
CA ILE A 275 8.70 -11.77 -10.18
C ILE A 275 7.22 -12.06 -10.49
N GLU A 276 6.71 -13.13 -9.89
CA GLU A 276 5.34 -13.58 -10.02
C GLU A 276 4.46 -12.89 -8.98
N ASP A 277 3.67 -11.88 -9.39
CA ASP A 277 2.67 -11.24 -8.51
C ASP A 277 1.36 -12.01 -8.55
N ASP A 278 1.10 -12.75 -7.49
CA ASP A 278 -0.09 -13.56 -7.29
C ASP A 278 -1.05 -12.87 -6.29
N TYR A 279 -1.52 -11.69 -6.69
CA TYR A 279 -2.27 -10.79 -5.82
C TYR A 279 -3.70 -11.25 -5.50
N ASP A 280 -4.34 -12.04 -6.37
CA ASP A 280 -5.73 -12.51 -6.24
C ASP A 280 -5.94 -13.97 -6.69
N GLY A 281 -4.89 -14.76 -6.75
CA GLY A 281 -4.93 -16.14 -7.25
C GLY A 281 -5.83 -17.10 -6.48
N GLU A 282 -6.25 -16.77 -5.26
CA GLU A 282 -7.30 -17.49 -4.53
C GLU A 282 -8.71 -17.20 -5.07
N LEU A 283 -8.90 -16.11 -5.83
CA LEU A 283 -10.19 -15.65 -6.36
C LEU A 283 -10.44 -16.22 -7.76
N ARG A 284 -10.50 -17.54 -7.85
CA ARG A 284 -10.82 -18.25 -9.07
C ARG A 284 -12.17 -18.96 -8.95
N TYR A 285 -12.98 -18.95 -10.03
CA TYR A 285 -14.41 -19.36 -9.98
C TYR A 285 -14.73 -20.58 -10.82
N ASP A 286 -14.02 -20.81 -11.93
CA ASP A 286 -14.21 -21.90 -12.88
C ASP A 286 -13.57 -23.21 -12.44
N VAL A 287 -12.37 -23.14 -11.84
CA VAL A 287 -11.56 -24.28 -11.40
C VAL A 287 -10.88 -23.99 -10.07
N ALA A 288 -10.12 -24.93 -9.55
CA ALA A 288 -9.24 -24.69 -8.41
C ALA A 288 -8.19 -23.61 -8.74
N PRO A 289 -7.65 -22.89 -7.74
CA PRO A 289 -6.54 -21.98 -7.94
C PRO A 289 -5.39 -22.62 -8.73
N LEU A 290 -4.80 -21.86 -9.65
CA LEU A 290 -3.75 -22.38 -10.53
C LEU A 290 -2.45 -22.66 -9.76
N PRO A 291 -1.67 -23.68 -10.17
CA PRO A 291 -0.31 -23.82 -9.68
C PRO A 291 0.54 -22.60 -9.98
N LEU A 292 1.44 -22.27 -9.07
CA LEU A 292 2.35 -21.13 -9.18
C LEU A 292 3.45 -21.40 -10.21
N LEU A 293 3.96 -20.35 -10.85
CA LEU A 293 5.20 -20.44 -11.62
C LEU A 293 6.38 -20.86 -10.73
N ALA A 294 6.41 -20.39 -9.49
CA ALA A 294 7.40 -20.82 -8.50
C ALA A 294 7.39 -22.34 -8.24
N ALA A 295 6.26 -23.01 -8.42
CA ALA A 295 6.19 -24.47 -8.34
C ALA A 295 6.85 -25.17 -9.55
N LEU A 296 6.80 -24.51 -10.72
CA LEU A 296 7.42 -24.99 -11.96
C LEU A 296 8.93 -24.70 -12.00
N ALA A 297 9.34 -23.54 -11.50
CA ALA A 297 10.71 -23.04 -11.63
C ALA A 297 11.18 -22.30 -10.35
N PRO A 298 11.37 -23.00 -9.21
CA PRO A 298 11.78 -22.37 -7.96
C PRO A 298 13.20 -21.79 -7.98
N ASP A 299 13.95 -22.06 -9.02
CA ASP A 299 15.32 -21.59 -9.26
C ASP A 299 15.39 -20.16 -9.84
N VAL A 300 14.33 -19.72 -10.53
CA VAL A 300 14.30 -18.38 -11.20
C VAL A 300 13.06 -17.57 -10.87
N VAL A 301 12.10 -18.11 -10.13
CA VAL A 301 10.86 -17.39 -9.80
C VAL A 301 10.87 -16.88 -8.36
N VAL A 302 10.57 -15.60 -8.20
CA VAL A 302 10.24 -14.94 -6.95
C VAL A 302 8.73 -14.75 -6.90
N HIS A 303 8.05 -15.57 -6.10
CA HIS A 303 6.60 -15.50 -5.93
C HIS A 303 6.23 -14.52 -4.83
N LEU A 304 5.26 -13.65 -5.10
CA LEU A 304 4.69 -12.70 -4.16
C LEU A 304 3.21 -12.99 -3.91
N GLY A 305 2.82 -13.10 -2.65
CA GLY A 305 1.43 -13.29 -2.26
C GLY A 305 0.97 -12.28 -1.20
N THR A 306 -0.33 -12.09 -1.08
CA THR A 306 -0.91 -11.10 -0.18
C THR A 306 -2.28 -11.52 0.34
N THR A 307 -2.61 -11.08 1.56
CA THR A 307 -3.97 -11.18 2.11
C THR A 307 -4.87 -10.02 1.73
N SER A 308 -4.34 -9.00 1.01
CA SER A 308 -5.04 -7.74 0.75
C SER A 308 -6.35 -7.91 -0.03
N LYS A 309 -6.44 -8.90 -0.92
CA LYS A 309 -7.63 -9.13 -1.75
C LYS A 309 -8.61 -10.11 -1.14
N ILE A 310 -8.14 -10.97 -0.24
CA ILE A 310 -8.94 -11.99 0.41
C ILE A 310 -9.42 -11.61 1.81
N LEU A 311 -8.75 -10.66 2.47
CA LEU A 311 -9.12 -10.13 3.79
C LEU A 311 -9.19 -8.59 3.75
N THR A 312 -8.08 -7.93 4.03
CA THR A 312 -7.96 -6.46 3.99
C THR A 312 -6.50 -6.04 3.83
N PRO A 313 -6.20 -4.95 3.08
CA PRO A 313 -4.85 -4.44 2.95
C PRO A 313 -4.28 -3.92 4.29
N THR A 314 -5.16 -3.50 5.22
CA THR A 314 -4.75 -2.96 6.52
C THR A 314 -4.24 -4.03 7.49
N LEU A 315 -4.40 -5.33 7.17
CA LEU A 315 -3.78 -6.42 7.92
C LEU A 315 -2.26 -6.41 7.78
N GLY A 316 -1.72 -5.91 6.66
CA GLY A 316 -0.29 -5.82 6.42
C GLY A 316 0.41 -7.19 6.43
N ALA A 317 -0.25 -8.23 5.92
CA ALA A 317 0.28 -9.58 5.87
C ALA A 317 0.34 -10.09 4.42
N GLY A 318 1.51 -10.57 4.04
CA GLY A 318 1.81 -11.17 2.75
C GLY A 318 3.04 -12.05 2.86
N TRP A 319 3.43 -12.66 1.77
CA TRP A 319 4.58 -13.55 1.74
C TRP A 319 5.36 -13.42 0.43
N LEU A 320 6.59 -13.89 0.50
CA LEU A 320 7.49 -14.03 -0.63
C LEU A 320 8.11 -15.41 -0.57
N VAL A 321 8.18 -16.09 -1.71
CA VAL A 321 8.94 -17.33 -1.88
C VAL A 321 9.94 -17.10 -3.00
N ALA A 322 11.22 -17.31 -2.74
CA ALA A 322 12.28 -16.97 -3.68
C ALA A 322 13.40 -17.99 -3.72
N PRO A 323 14.22 -17.99 -4.77
CA PRO A 323 15.49 -18.72 -4.78
C PRO A 323 16.35 -18.35 -3.57
N PRO A 324 17.15 -19.30 -3.02
CA PRO A 324 17.91 -19.08 -1.78
C PRO A 324 18.81 -17.85 -1.79
N GLU A 325 19.42 -17.52 -2.92
CA GLU A 325 20.27 -16.32 -3.06
C GLU A 325 19.48 -15.02 -2.89
N VAL A 326 18.29 -14.96 -3.49
CA VAL A 326 17.39 -13.79 -3.38
C VAL A 326 16.86 -13.66 -1.95
N ALA A 327 16.40 -14.78 -1.36
CA ALA A 327 15.95 -14.81 0.02
C ALA A 327 17.06 -14.38 0.99
N GLY A 328 18.27 -14.91 0.83
CA GLY A 328 19.44 -14.56 1.63
C GLY A 328 19.80 -13.07 1.52
N THR A 329 19.76 -12.51 0.30
CA THR A 329 20.06 -11.09 0.07
C THR A 329 19.01 -10.19 0.76
N LEU A 330 17.73 -10.54 0.69
CA LEU A 330 16.65 -9.82 1.36
C LEU A 330 16.78 -9.89 2.89
N LEU A 331 17.08 -11.07 3.44
CA LEU A 331 17.29 -11.25 4.88
C LEU A 331 18.48 -10.45 5.38
N ALA A 332 19.61 -10.48 4.68
CA ALA A 332 20.78 -9.68 5.01
C ALA A 332 20.50 -8.18 4.96
N TYR A 333 19.67 -7.72 4.02
CA TYR A 333 19.21 -6.32 3.99
C TYR A 333 18.41 -5.97 5.24
N ARG A 334 17.40 -6.79 5.59
CA ARG A 334 16.58 -6.58 6.79
C ARG A 334 17.38 -6.56 8.09
N GLU A 335 18.37 -7.45 8.22
CA GLU A 335 19.27 -7.47 9.37
C GLU A 335 20.12 -6.19 9.48
N ARG A 336 20.69 -5.74 8.37
CA ARG A 336 21.52 -4.52 8.36
C ARG A 336 20.71 -3.26 8.64
N THR A 337 19.48 -3.18 8.19
CA THR A 337 18.62 -2.01 8.33
C THR A 337 17.75 -2.04 9.58
N GLY A 338 17.72 -3.15 10.31
CA GLY A 338 16.85 -3.35 11.47
C GLY A 338 15.38 -3.38 11.09
N THR A 339 15.04 -3.72 9.84
CA THR A 339 13.66 -3.77 9.35
C THR A 339 13.12 -5.19 9.34
N GLY A 340 11.80 -5.32 9.31
CA GLY A 340 11.11 -6.61 9.20
C GLY A 340 9.61 -6.44 9.20
N PRO A 341 8.86 -7.47 8.75
CA PRO A 341 7.40 -7.41 8.68
C PRO A 341 6.80 -7.40 10.09
N ALA A 342 5.78 -6.56 10.29
CA ALA A 342 5.07 -6.45 11.56
C ALA A 342 4.43 -7.79 11.98
N PRO A 343 4.54 -8.21 13.25
CA PRO A 343 4.05 -9.54 13.69
C PRO A 343 2.53 -9.61 13.86
N ALA A 344 1.84 -8.49 14.10
CA ALA A 344 0.41 -8.50 14.45
C ALA A 344 -0.45 -9.14 13.36
N GLY A 345 -0.31 -8.71 12.10
CA GLY A 345 -1.06 -9.29 10.99
C GLY A 345 -0.71 -10.77 10.73
N GLN A 346 0.54 -11.16 10.96
CA GLN A 346 0.98 -12.53 10.87
C GLN A 346 0.28 -13.42 11.89
N ARG A 347 0.23 -13.01 13.17
CA ARG A 347 -0.46 -13.74 14.25
C ARG A 347 -1.96 -13.88 13.95
N VAL A 348 -2.61 -12.79 13.50
CA VAL A 348 -4.03 -12.84 13.13
C VAL A 348 -4.28 -13.86 12.01
N LEU A 349 -3.43 -13.89 10.97
CA LEU A 349 -3.59 -14.86 9.88
C LEU A 349 -3.41 -16.31 10.37
N VAL A 350 -2.41 -16.56 11.22
CA VAL A 350 -2.17 -17.87 11.83
C VAL A 350 -3.40 -18.35 12.59
N GLU A 351 -4.00 -17.48 13.42
CA GLU A 351 -5.20 -17.81 14.17
C GLU A 351 -6.41 -18.11 13.28
N LEU A 352 -6.62 -17.32 12.24
CA LEU A 352 -7.68 -17.58 11.25
C LEU A 352 -7.46 -18.91 10.50
N ALA A 353 -6.20 -19.24 10.20
CA ALA A 353 -5.85 -20.49 9.53
C ALA A 353 -6.05 -21.70 10.45
N ARG A 354 -5.48 -21.68 11.66
CA ARG A 354 -5.56 -22.76 12.66
C ARG A 354 -7.00 -23.13 13.03
N ASN A 355 -7.87 -22.14 13.16
CA ASN A 355 -9.27 -22.34 13.51
C ASN A 355 -10.15 -22.69 12.29
N GLY A 356 -9.57 -22.81 11.09
CA GLY A 356 -10.29 -23.06 9.84
C GLY A 356 -11.17 -21.90 9.38
N ASP A 357 -11.09 -20.73 10.04
CA ASP A 357 -11.87 -19.53 9.72
C ASP A 357 -11.48 -18.98 8.36
N LEU A 358 -10.18 -18.98 8.03
CA LEU A 358 -9.68 -18.55 6.72
C LEU A 358 -10.28 -19.40 5.59
N GLY A 359 -10.26 -20.73 5.72
CA GLY A 359 -10.83 -21.62 4.71
C GLY A 359 -12.34 -21.44 4.53
N ARG A 360 -13.10 -21.23 5.63
CA ARG A 360 -14.53 -20.91 5.57
C ARG A 360 -14.78 -19.57 4.89
N HIS A 361 -13.97 -18.57 5.22
CA HIS A 361 -14.04 -17.25 4.60
C HIS A 361 -13.77 -17.31 3.09
N LEU A 362 -12.70 -17.97 2.65
CA LEU A 362 -12.35 -18.09 1.23
C LEU A 362 -13.46 -18.78 0.42
N ARG A 363 -14.10 -19.84 0.95
CA ARG A 363 -15.23 -20.48 0.26
C ARG A 363 -16.42 -19.55 0.12
N ARG A 364 -16.77 -18.79 1.17
CA ARG A 364 -17.85 -17.81 1.12
C ARG A 364 -17.52 -16.66 0.17
N LEU A 365 -16.29 -16.14 0.22
CA LEU A 365 -15.80 -15.07 -0.64
C LEU A 365 -15.89 -15.46 -2.12
N ARG A 366 -15.36 -16.64 -2.48
CA ARG A 366 -15.42 -17.12 -3.87
C ARG A 366 -16.85 -17.26 -4.38
N ARG A 367 -17.76 -17.80 -3.59
CA ARG A 367 -19.17 -17.93 -3.99
C ARG A 367 -19.81 -16.58 -4.26
N GLU A 368 -19.67 -15.65 -3.33
CA GLU A 368 -20.25 -14.30 -3.46
C GLU A 368 -19.65 -13.55 -4.66
N LEU A 369 -18.34 -13.58 -4.82
CA LEU A 369 -17.69 -12.86 -5.92
C LEU A 369 -17.97 -13.52 -7.29
N SER A 370 -18.11 -14.83 -7.34
CA SER A 370 -18.59 -15.52 -8.54
C SER A 370 -19.98 -15.05 -8.96
N GLU A 371 -20.94 -14.96 -8.02
CA GLU A 371 -22.28 -14.46 -8.29
C GLU A 371 -22.28 -13.00 -8.77
N ARG A 372 -21.45 -12.14 -8.15
CA ARG A 372 -21.31 -10.74 -8.57
C ARG A 372 -20.70 -10.61 -9.96
N ARG A 373 -19.69 -11.43 -10.26
CA ARG A 373 -19.08 -11.46 -11.57
C ARG A 373 -20.08 -11.87 -12.64
N VAL A 374 -20.85 -12.93 -12.40
CA VAL A 374 -21.92 -13.38 -13.32
C VAL A 374 -22.90 -12.24 -13.56
N LEU A 375 -23.39 -11.58 -12.50
CA LEU A 375 -24.28 -10.42 -12.62
C LEU A 375 -23.70 -9.34 -13.55
N VAL A 376 -22.45 -8.91 -13.31
CA VAL A 376 -21.81 -7.86 -14.10
C VAL A 376 -21.61 -8.29 -15.56
N VAL A 377 -21.06 -9.49 -15.78
CA VAL A 377 -20.75 -10.01 -17.11
C VAL A 377 -22.00 -10.23 -17.95
N GLU A 378 -23.04 -10.86 -17.38
CA GLU A 378 -24.29 -11.11 -18.10
C GLU A 378 -25.04 -9.81 -18.43
N THR A 379 -25.05 -8.87 -17.49
CA THR A 379 -25.69 -7.55 -17.70
C THR A 379 -25.01 -6.78 -18.84
N LEU A 380 -23.67 -6.70 -18.83
CA LEU A 380 -22.91 -6.04 -19.89
C LEU A 380 -23.07 -6.75 -21.25
N ARG A 381 -22.95 -8.08 -21.28
CA ARG A 381 -23.11 -8.88 -22.52
C ARG A 381 -24.50 -8.79 -23.10
N SER A 382 -25.54 -8.78 -22.26
CA SER A 382 -26.95 -8.62 -22.72
C SER A 382 -27.17 -7.24 -23.37
N ALA A 383 -26.38 -6.24 -23.02
CA ALA A 383 -26.39 -4.93 -23.67
C ALA A 383 -25.45 -4.87 -24.91
N GLY A 384 -24.89 -6.00 -25.36
CA GLY A 384 -23.98 -6.05 -26.51
C GLY A 384 -22.54 -5.57 -26.22
N ILE A 385 -22.17 -5.39 -24.94
CA ILE A 385 -20.84 -4.92 -24.54
C ILE A 385 -19.93 -6.14 -24.30
N PRO A 386 -18.86 -6.31 -25.09
CA PRO A 386 -17.92 -7.39 -24.89
C PRO A 386 -17.06 -7.14 -23.64
N VAL A 387 -16.86 -8.20 -22.86
CA VAL A 387 -16.12 -8.15 -21.60
C VAL A 387 -14.84 -8.97 -21.75
N LEU A 388 -13.71 -8.38 -21.36
CA LEU A 388 -12.40 -9.03 -21.26
C LEU A 388 -12.13 -9.45 -19.80
N GLY A 389 -11.43 -10.54 -19.62
CA GLY A 389 -11.02 -11.12 -18.34
C GLY A 389 -11.46 -12.58 -18.19
N ASP A 390 -10.65 -13.35 -17.43
CA ASP A 390 -10.90 -14.77 -17.13
C ASP A 390 -11.97 -14.94 -16.02
N ASP A 391 -12.40 -16.16 -15.76
CA ASP A 391 -13.34 -16.49 -14.66
C ASP A 391 -12.63 -16.47 -13.30
N ALA A 392 -12.11 -15.31 -12.98
CA ALA A 392 -11.28 -15.06 -11.79
C ALA A 392 -11.34 -13.58 -11.35
N GLY A 393 -10.73 -13.30 -10.22
CA GLY A 393 -10.34 -11.98 -9.79
C GLY A 393 -11.45 -11.13 -9.18
N SER A 394 -11.26 -9.84 -9.24
CA SER A 394 -12.09 -8.83 -8.54
C SER A 394 -12.73 -7.81 -9.49
N HIS A 395 -12.51 -7.96 -10.80
CA HIS A 395 -12.95 -7.01 -11.83
C HIS A 395 -13.03 -7.66 -13.21
N VAL A 396 -13.66 -6.95 -14.13
CA VAL A 396 -13.65 -7.23 -15.56
C VAL A 396 -13.30 -5.95 -16.32
N VAL A 397 -12.94 -6.08 -17.60
CA VAL A 397 -12.55 -4.92 -18.42
C VAL A 397 -13.49 -4.80 -19.62
N VAL A 398 -13.90 -3.57 -19.91
CA VAL A 398 -14.61 -3.18 -21.13
C VAL A 398 -13.65 -2.32 -21.96
N LEU A 399 -13.31 -2.79 -23.15
CA LEU A 399 -12.45 -2.06 -24.08
C LEU A 399 -13.25 -0.95 -24.75
N LEU A 400 -12.58 0.19 -24.98
CA LEU A 400 -13.12 1.37 -25.66
C LEU A 400 -12.26 1.73 -26.87
N PRO A 401 -12.82 2.43 -27.85
CA PRO A 401 -12.12 2.68 -29.14
C PRO A 401 -10.90 3.60 -29.00
N SER A 402 -10.87 4.47 -27.98
CA SER A 402 -9.77 5.43 -27.83
C SER A 402 -9.63 5.90 -26.35
N VAL A 403 -8.49 6.53 -26.07
CA VAL A 403 -8.21 7.13 -24.77
C VAL A 403 -9.16 8.30 -24.45
N GLU A 404 -9.65 9.03 -25.47
CA GLU A 404 -10.62 10.12 -25.28
C GLU A 404 -11.95 9.57 -24.77
N LYS A 405 -12.43 8.45 -25.36
CA LYS A 405 -13.64 7.76 -24.93
C LYS A 405 -13.47 7.21 -23.51
N GLU A 406 -12.32 6.63 -23.19
CA GLU A 406 -11.98 6.18 -21.83
C GLU A 406 -12.07 7.34 -20.81
N ARG A 407 -11.37 8.43 -21.09
CA ARG A 407 -11.38 9.62 -20.21
C ARG A 407 -12.77 10.23 -20.07
N ALA A 408 -13.58 10.22 -21.15
CA ALA A 408 -14.95 10.69 -21.11
C ALA A 408 -15.81 9.78 -20.22
N ALA A 409 -15.69 8.47 -20.38
CA ALA A 409 -16.40 7.47 -19.57
C ALA A 409 -16.09 7.61 -18.08
N VAL A 410 -14.82 7.71 -17.69
CA VAL A 410 -14.39 7.90 -16.29
C VAL A 410 -14.94 9.19 -15.69
N ARG A 411 -14.85 10.33 -16.44
CA ARG A 411 -15.41 11.61 -15.97
C ARG A 411 -16.93 11.57 -15.80
N GLN A 412 -17.64 10.93 -16.71
CA GLN A 412 -19.09 10.85 -16.64
C GLN A 412 -19.54 9.92 -15.52
N ALA A 413 -18.86 8.79 -15.30
CA ALA A 413 -19.11 7.93 -14.15
C ALA A 413 -18.94 8.69 -12.83
N THR A 414 -17.90 9.51 -12.70
CA THR A 414 -17.69 10.35 -11.52
C THR A 414 -18.88 11.31 -11.27
N ARG A 415 -19.45 11.91 -12.34
CA ARG A 415 -20.65 12.76 -12.23
C ARG A 415 -21.90 12.01 -11.78
N LEU A 416 -21.97 10.71 -12.06
CA LEU A 416 -23.03 9.82 -11.61
C LEU A 416 -22.79 9.25 -10.20
N GLY A 417 -21.75 9.71 -9.49
CA GLY A 417 -21.41 9.18 -8.18
C GLY A 417 -20.75 7.80 -8.23
N VAL A 418 -20.15 7.43 -9.37
CA VAL A 418 -19.46 6.14 -9.55
C VAL A 418 -17.98 6.39 -9.77
N ARG A 419 -17.12 5.76 -8.96
CA ARG A 419 -15.68 5.73 -9.20
C ARG A 419 -15.30 4.46 -9.94
N MET A 420 -14.57 4.60 -11.04
CA MET A 420 -13.99 3.47 -11.78
C MET A 420 -12.64 3.85 -12.38
N ASP A 421 -11.84 2.85 -12.72
CA ASP A 421 -10.49 3.02 -13.26
C ASP A 421 -10.50 2.90 -14.79
N GLY A 422 -9.83 3.85 -15.45
CA GLY A 422 -9.44 3.71 -16.86
C GLY A 422 -8.14 2.94 -17.00
N LEU A 423 -7.93 2.34 -18.17
CA LEU A 423 -6.72 1.56 -18.47
C LEU A 423 -5.47 2.43 -18.70
N GLU A 424 -5.64 3.69 -19.13
CA GLU A 424 -4.55 4.62 -19.40
C GLU A 424 -3.59 4.74 -18.20
N ARG A 425 -4.13 4.86 -16.99
CA ARG A 425 -3.31 4.99 -15.77
C ARG A 425 -2.40 3.78 -15.46
N HIS A 426 -2.59 2.68 -16.13
CA HIS A 426 -1.82 1.44 -15.95
C HIS A 426 -0.70 1.27 -16.98
N HIS A 427 -0.46 2.30 -17.83
CA HIS A 427 0.63 2.33 -18.77
C HIS A 427 1.77 3.21 -18.25
N THR A 428 3.00 2.83 -18.58
CA THR A 428 4.21 3.62 -18.30
C THR A 428 4.59 4.54 -19.46
N GLY A 429 4.12 4.19 -20.65
CA GLY A 429 4.30 4.90 -21.92
C GLY A 429 2.96 5.19 -22.60
N PRO A 430 2.96 5.40 -23.93
CA PRO A 430 1.74 5.61 -24.68
C PRO A 430 0.78 4.44 -24.54
N SER A 431 -0.47 4.75 -24.19
CA SER A 431 -1.51 3.74 -23.97
C SER A 431 -1.80 2.98 -25.26
N ARG A 432 -1.74 1.64 -25.19
CA ARG A 432 -2.10 0.72 -26.29
C ARG A 432 -3.44 0.02 -26.06
N TRP A 433 -3.92 0.02 -24.81
CA TRP A 433 -5.19 -0.53 -24.40
C TRP A 433 -6.03 0.58 -23.82
N HIS A 434 -7.20 0.80 -24.37
CA HIS A 434 -8.15 1.81 -23.93
C HIS A 434 -9.40 1.13 -23.40
N GLY A 435 -9.91 1.58 -22.31
CA GLY A 435 -11.09 0.99 -21.70
C GLY A 435 -11.25 1.29 -20.23
N VAL A 436 -12.23 0.70 -19.63
CA VAL A 436 -12.52 0.86 -18.21
C VAL A 436 -12.56 -0.48 -17.51
N ALA A 437 -12.07 -0.50 -16.30
CA ALA A 437 -12.14 -1.65 -15.43
C ALA A 437 -13.31 -1.50 -14.46
N VAL A 438 -14.14 -2.54 -14.41
CA VAL A 438 -15.35 -2.60 -13.58
C VAL A 438 -15.11 -3.57 -12.44
N GLY A 439 -14.73 -3.02 -11.28
CA GLY A 439 -14.58 -3.79 -10.04
C GLY A 439 -15.95 -4.13 -9.44
N TYR A 440 -16.08 -5.34 -8.90
CA TYR A 440 -17.34 -5.81 -8.31
C TYR A 440 -17.19 -6.25 -6.84
N THR A 441 -16.10 -5.86 -6.18
CA THR A 441 -15.80 -6.29 -4.82
C THR A 441 -16.07 -5.24 -3.76
N ALA A 442 -15.88 -3.95 -4.06
CA ALA A 442 -15.93 -2.87 -3.09
C ALA A 442 -17.36 -2.48 -2.68
N CYS A 443 -18.31 -2.57 -3.59
CA CYS A 443 -19.70 -2.19 -3.39
C CYS A 443 -20.57 -3.38 -2.96
N SER A 444 -21.79 -3.11 -2.51
CA SER A 444 -22.79 -4.16 -2.25
C SER A 444 -23.40 -4.68 -3.57
N ARG A 445 -24.11 -5.81 -3.50
CA ARG A 445 -24.83 -6.36 -4.66
C ARG A 445 -25.92 -5.41 -5.14
N ASP A 446 -26.65 -4.77 -4.22
CA ASP A 446 -27.70 -3.81 -4.56
C ASP A 446 -27.13 -2.57 -5.23
N GLN A 447 -25.97 -2.09 -4.77
CA GLN A 447 -25.23 -1.01 -5.43
C GLN A 447 -24.80 -1.40 -6.85
N LEU A 448 -24.29 -2.64 -7.07
CA LEU A 448 -23.97 -3.13 -8.41
C LEU A 448 -25.21 -3.10 -9.31
N ILE A 449 -26.34 -3.63 -8.85
CA ILE A 449 -27.60 -3.65 -9.61
C ILE A 449 -28.04 -2.22 -9.97
N SER A 450 -27.90 -1.27 -9.06
CA SER A 450 -28.32 0.12 -9.29
C SER A 450 -27.43 0.89 -10.26
N VAL A 451 -26.10 0.59 -10.29
CA VAL A 451 -25.16 1.35 -11.14
C VAL A 451 -24.93 0.76 -12.53
N LEU A 452 -25.24 -0.53 -12.74
CA LEU A 452 -25.04 -1.18 -14.04
C LEU A 452 -25.86 -0.56 -15.18
N PRO A 453 -27.17 -0.22 -15.03
CA PRO A 453 -27.93 0.42 -16.11
C PRO A 453 -27.31 1.75 -16.57
N PRO A 454 -27.09 2.76 -15.70
CA PRO A 454 -26.46 4.02 -16.14
C PRO A 454 -25.02 3.83 -16.66
N LEU A 455 -24.30 2.81 -16.21
CA LEU A 455 -22.98 2.47 -16.72
C LEU A 455 -23.06 1.93 -18.16
N ILE A 456 -24.07 1.10 -18.48
CA ILE A 456 -24.33 0.62 -19.84
C ILE A 456 -24.60 1.78 -20.79
N ASP A 457 -25.50 2.68 -20.42
CA ASP A 457 -25.83 3.86 -21.23
C ASP A 457 -24.57 4.69 -21.54
N LEU A 458 -23.71 4.84 -20.55
CA LEU A 458 -22.44 5.54 -20.68
C LEU A 458 -21.44 4.83 -21.61
N LEU A 459 -21.38 3.51 -21.58
CA LEU A 459 -20.42 2.72 -22.36
C LEU A 459 -20.86 2.47 -23.80
N THR A 460 -22.14 2.65 -24.12
CA THR A 460 -22.73 2.48 -25.46
C THR A 460 -22.80 3.78 -26.28
N THR A 461 -22.61 4.93 -25.63
CA THR A 461 -22.57 6.27 -26.25
C THR A 461 -21.14 6.64 -26.68
#